data_04b70e7cdea0709673431b37415423d8
#
_entry.id   04b70e7cdea0709673431b37415423d8
#
_cell.length_a   1.000
_cell.length_b   1.000
_cell.length_c   1.000
_cell.angle_alpha   90.00
_cell.angle_beta   90.00
_cell.angle_gamma   90.00
#
_symmetry.space_group_name_H-M   'P 1'
#
loop_
_entity.id
_entity.type
_entity.pdbx_description
1 polymer ?
#
loop_
_entity_poly.entity_id
_entity_poly.type
_entity_poly.pdbx_seq_one_letter_code
_entity_poly.pdbx_strand_id
1 'polypeptide(L)'
;MQLVIMIIHDSDHMNSILVKIMEAGIKGGSLIDCEGALQAIGRASSDPPPVFGSLREYLNPESAAKNKLLLCAMEDEKVAVAKQIANEVTGGLSKPNTGVMFCLPLLSHEGLK
;
A
#
# COMPACT_ATOMS: atom_id res chain seq x y z
N MET A 1 8.08 -14.25 -12.02
CA MET A 1 8.34 -12.91 -11.45
C MET A 1 7.10 -12.06 -11.54
N GLN A 2 6.73 -11.43 -10.44
CA GLN A 2 5.57 -10.54 -10.38
C GLN A 2 5.96 -9.19 -9.82
N LEU A 3 5.24 -8.17 -10.23
CA LEU A 3 5.31 -6.85 -9.61
C LEU A 3 4.21 -6.78 -8.54
N VAL A 4 4.61 -6.60 -7.31
CA VAL A 4 3.68 -6.42 -6.20
C VAL A 4 3.58 -4.94 -5.89
N ILE A 5 2.35 -4.45 -5.88
CA ILE A 5 2.04 -3.08 -5.49
C ILE A 5 1.23 -3.17 -4.21
N MET A 6 1.77 -2.61 -3.15
CA MET A 6 1.13 -2.68 -1.84
C MET A 6 0.92 -1.27 -1.32
N ILE A 7 -0.33 -0.87 -1.11
CA ILE A 7 -0.65 0.44 -0.57
C ILE A 7 -1.18 0.22 0.83
N ILE A 8 -0.46 0.73 1.82
CA ILE A 8 -0.78 0.54 3.23
C ILE A 8 -1.11 1.90 3.85
N HIS A 9 -2.24 1.93 4.52
CA HIS A 9 -2.78 3.16 5.08
C HIS A 9 -1.96 3.70 6.25
N ASP A 10 -1.42 2.82 7.09
CA ASP A 10 -0.66 3.18 8.29
C ASP A 10 0.84 2.99 8.02
N SER A 11 1.62 4.07 8.18
CA SER A 11 3.06 4.02 7.92
C SER A 11 3.82 3.09 8.87
N ASP A 12 3.34 2.94 10.11
CA ASP A 12 3.96 2.00 11.06
C ASP A 12 3.76 0.56 10.61
N HIS A 13 2.58 0.25 10.06
CA HIS A 13 2.32 -1.06 9.47
C HIS A 13 3.25 -1.30 8.28
N MET A 14 3.42 -0.30 7.41
CA MET A 14 4.33 -0.44 6.27
C MET A 14 5.76 -0.70 6.73
N ASN A 15 6.24 0.00 7.75
CA ASN A 15 7.58 -0.21 8.28
C ASN A 15 7.76 -1.65 8.78
N SER A 16 6.76 -2.17 9.50
CA SER A 16 6.80 -3.56 9.97
C SER A 16 6.79 -4.55 8.81
N ILE A 17 5.99 -4.27 7.78
CA ILE A 17 5.95 -5.10 6.57
C ILE A 17 7.30 -5.13 5.89
N LEU A 18 7.96 -3.97 5.74
CA LEU A 18 9.27 -3.89 5.09
C LEU A 18 10.32 -4.73 5.82
N VAL A 19 10.35 -4.65 7.15
CA VAL A 19 11.30 -5.45 7.94
C VAL A 19 11.08 -6.94 7.71
N LYS A 20 9.81 -7.38 7.77
CA LYS A 20 9.48 -8.80 7.62
C LYS A 20 9.74 -9.30 6.19
N ILE A 21 9.49 -8.46 5.20
CA ILE A 21 9.78 -8.78 3.80
C ILE A 21 11.28 -9.00 3.61
N MET A 22 12.09 -8.12 4.17
CA MET A 22 13.56 -8.25 4.09
C MET A 22 14.03 -9.50 4.82
N GLU A 23 13.47 -9.80 5.99
CA GLU A 23 13.80 -11.02 6.73
C GLU A 23 13.44 -12.29 5.95
N ALA A 24 12.40 -12.22 5.12
CA ALA A 24 11.98 -13.33 4.27
C ALA A 24 12.85 -13.50 3.02
N GLY A 25 13.87 -12.67 2.86
CA GLY A 25 14.79 -12.76 1.72
C GLY A 25 14.30 -12.07 0.45
N ILE A 26 13.26 -11.28 0.55
CA ILE A 26 12.77 -10.47 -0.57
C ILE A 26 13.56 -9.16 -0.57
N LYS A 27 14.33 -8.97 -1.62
CA LYS A 27 15.23 -7.82 -1.72
C LYS A 27 14.69 -6.79 -2.70
N GLY A 28 15.00 -5.55 -2.41
CA GLY A 28 14.64 -4.45 -3.30
C GLY A 28 13.25 -3.92 -3.01
N GLY A 29 12.81 -3.06 -3.90
CA GLY A 29 11.55 -2.36 -3.76
C GLY A 29 11.76 -0.88 -3.60
N SER A 30 10.73 -0.13 -3.91
CA SER A 30 10.72 1.33 -3.78
C SER A 30 9.51 1.75 -2.98
N LEU A 31 9.73 2.59 -1.99
CA LEU A 31 8.67 3.11 -1.14
C LEU A 31 8.33 4.53 -1.58
N ILE A 32 7.05 4.79 -1.78
CA ILE A 32 6.55 6.05 -2.30
C ILE A 32 5.44 6.56 -1.39
N ASP A 33 5.49 7.83 -1.06
CA ASP A 33 4.36 8.46 -0.37
C ASP A 33 3.23 8.62 -1.37
N CYS A 34 2.01 8.28 -0.96
CA CYS A 34 0.87 8.36 -1.85
C CYS A 34 -0.36 8.90 -1.13
N GLU A 35 -1.31 9.32 -1.93
CA GLU A 35 -2.56 9.89 -1.44
C GLU A 35 -3.73 9.18 -2.11
N GLY A 36 -4.74 8.83 -1.32
CA GLY A 36 -5.96 8.25 -1.87
C GLY A 36 -6.74 9.27 -2.70
N ALA A 37 -7.46 8.78 -3.71
CA ALA A 37 -8.21 9.67 -4.61
C ALA A 37 -9.25 10.51 -3.86
N LEU A 38 -9.96 9.92 -2.91
CA LEU A 38 -10.96 10.66 -2.11
C LEU A 38 -10.30 11.70 -1.22
N GLN A 39 -9.14 11.37 -0.66
CA GLN A 39 -8.37 12.30 0.16
C GLN A 39 -7.87 13.48 -0.68
N ALA A 40 -7.43 13.21 -1.91
CA ALA A 40 -6.98 14.25 -2.83
C ALA A 40 -8.12 15.21 -3.18
N ILE A 41 -9.32 14.69 -3.41
CA ILE A 41 -10.51 15.51 -3.68
C ILE A 41 -10.84 16.37 -2.46
N GLY A 42 -10.81 15.79 -1.26
CA GLY A 42 -11.12 16.51 -0.03
C GLY A 42 -10.11 17.62 0.26
N ARG A 43 -8.84 17.40 -0.04
CA ARG A 43 -7.79 18.38 0.15
C ARG A 43 -7.89 19.52 -0.87
N ALA A 44 -8.23 19.20 -2.12
CA ALA A 44 -8.34 20.19 -3.20
C ALA A 44 -9.60 21.04 -3.10
N SER A 45 -10.63 20.57 -2.38
CA SER A 45 -11.91 21.26 -2.27
C SER A 45 -12.09 21.79 -0.85
N SER A 46 -12.26 23.11 -0.73
CA SER A 46 -12.58 23.73 0.55
C SER A 46 -14.02 23.46 0.97
N ASP A 47 -14.85 23.04 0.03
CA ASP A 47 -16.28 22.79 0.25
C ASP A 47 -16.68 21.52 -0.51
N PRO A 48 -16.39 20.34 0.06
CA PRO A 48 -16.68 19.08 -0.64
C PRO A 48 -18.18 18.93 -0.90
N PRO A 49 -18.55 18.30 -2.04
CA PRO A 49 -19.96 18.08 -2.37
C PRO A 49 -20.70 17.36 -1.25
N PRO A 50 -21.99 17.68 -1.03
CA PRO A 50 -22.77 17.04 0.05
C PRO A 50 -22.80 15.52 -0.01
N VAL A 51 -22.64 14.94 -1.20
CA VAL A 51 -22.62 13.49 -1.38
C VAL A 51 -21.46 12.83 -0.62
N PHE A 52 -20.43 13.59 -0.29
CA PHE A 52 -19.29 13.09 0.48
C PHE A 52 -19.39 13.38 1.98
N GLY A 53 -20.53 13.90 2.46
CA GLY A 53 -20.70 14.25 3.87
C GLY A 53 -20.43 13.09 4.81
N SER A 54 -20.90 11.89 4.47
CA SER A 54 -20.66 10.68 5.25
C SER A 54 -19.22 10.13 5.09
N LEU A 55 -18.49 10.63 4.12
CA LEU A 55 -17.12 10.21 3.83
C LEU A 55 -16.08 11.21 4.34
N ARG A 56 -16.50 12.24 5.08
CA ARG A 56 -15.57 13.24 5.60
C ARG A 56 -14.46 12.65 6.46
N GLU A 57 -14.76 11.58 7.16
CA GLU A 57 -13.76 10.88 7.98
C GLU A 57 -12.64 10.31 7.12
N TYR A 58 -12.97 9.91 5.88
CA TYR A 58 -11.99 9.39 4.92
C TYR A 58 -11.24 10.51 4.21
N LEU A 59 -11.72 11.76 4.33
CA LEU A 59 -11.14 12.91 3.66
C LEU A 59 -10.22 13.72 4.58
N ASN A 60 -9.91 13.19 5.75
CA ASN A 60 -9.06 13.87 6.71
C ASN A 60 -7.64 14.06 6.13
N PRO A 61 -7.18 15.32 5.98
CA PRO A 61 -5.86 15.59 5.40
C PRO A 61 -4.69 14.94 6.17
N GLU A 62 -4.86 14.72 7.46
CA GLU A 62 -3.82 14.11 8.27
C GLU A 62 -3.57 12.65 7.91
N SER A 63 -4.62 11.93 7.47
CA SER A 63 -4.47 10.53 7.09
C SER A 63 -3.80 10.36 5.73
N ALA A 64 -3.86 11.37 4.85
CA ALA A 64 -3.24 11.30 3.54
C ALA A 64 -1.72 11.15 3.64
N ALA A 65 -1.09 11.79 4.61
CA ALA A 65 0.36 11.76 4.80
C ALA A 65 0.88 10.40 5.28
N LYS A 66 -0.01 9.51 5.70
CA LYS A 66 0.38 8.21 6.25
C LYS A 66 0.37 7.09 5.23
N ASN A 67 -0.24 7.30 4.06
CA ASN A 67 -0.33 6.28 3.03
C ASN A 67 1.03 6.04 2.38
N LYS A 68 1.43 4.78 2.30
CA LYS A 68 2.69 4.37 1.69
C LYS A 68 2.42 3.34 0.61
N LEU A 69 3.10 3.48 -0.52
CA LEU A 69 3.02 2.56 -1.64
C LEU A 69 4.35 1.87 -1.81
N LEU A 70 4.36 0.56 -1.79
CA LEU A 70 5.55 -0.25 -2.04
C LEU A 70 5.44 -0.86 -3.43
N LEU A 71 6.46 -0.63 -4.25
CA LEU A 71 6.63 -1.34 -5.53
C LEU A 71 7.76 -2.34 -5.34
N CYS A 72 7.47 -3.61 -5.55
CA CYS A 72 8.48 -4.64 -5.36
C CYS A 72 8.28 -5.76 -6.36
N ALA A 73 9.33 -6.05 -7.14
CA ALA A 73 9.35 -7.23 -8.00
C ALA A 73 9.86 -8.41 -7.19
N MET A 74 9.19 -9.55 -7.30
CA MET A 74 9.60 -10.73 -6.57
C MET A 74 9.24 -12.01 -7.32
N GLU A 75 9.92 -13.09 -6.95
CA GLU A 75 9.61 -14.40 -7.51
C GLU A 75 8.20 -14.83 -7.12
N ASP A 76 7.59 -15.66 -7.95
CA ASP A 76 6.19 -16.07 -7.74
C ASP A 76 6.00 -16.73 -6.36
N GLU A 77 6.97 -17.52 -5.91
CA GLU A 77 6.90 -18.21 -4.61
C GLU A 77 6.89 -17.22 -3.43
N LYS A 78 7.47 -16.05 -3.63
CA LYS A 78 7.54 -15.04 -2.57
C LYS A 78 6.28 -14.20 -2.46
N VAL A 79 5.44 -14.19 -3.48
CA VAL A 79 4.20 -13.40 -3.47
C VAL A 79 3.27 -13.85 -2.33
N ALA A 80 3.12 -15.17 -2.15
CA ALA A 80 2.31 -15.69 -1.05
C ALA A 80 2.85 -15.28 0.32
N VAL A 81 4.18 -15.27 0.46
CA VAL A 81 4.85 -14.84 1.69
C VAL A 81 4.57 -13.36 1.97
N ALA A 82 4.71 -12.52 0.94
CA ALA A 82 4.44 -11.08 1.08
C ALA A 82 2.98 -10.83 1.46
N LYS A 83 2.06 -11.56 0.86
CA LYS A 83 0.64 -11.45 1.15
C LYS A 83 0.34 -11.84 2.61
N GLN A 84 0.93 -12.93 3.07
CA GLN A 84 0.78 -13.36 4.46
C GLN A 84 1.30 -12.32 5.42
N ILE A 85 2.49 -11.75 5.15
CA ILE A 85 3.08 -10.71 5.98
C ILE A 85 2.15 -9.49 6.07
N ALA A 86 1.64 -9.02 4.93
CA ALA A 86 0.76 -7.86 4.91
C ALA A 86 -0.50 -8.10 5.73
N ASN A 87 -1.09 -9.28 5.62
CA ASN A 87 -2.30 -9.61 6.38
C ASN A 87 -2.03 -9.76 7.87
N GLU A 88 -0.89 -10.33 8.25
CA GLU A 88 -0.52 -10.46 9.67
C GLU A 88 -0.29 -9.11 10.32
N VAL A 89 0.46 -8.23 9.65
CA VAL A 89 0.80 -6.92 10.22
C VAL A 89 -0.42 -6.02 10.34
N THR A 90 -1.27 -5.99 9.33
CA THR A 90 -2.43 -5.10 9.30
C THR A 90 -3.65 -5.65 10.02
N GLY A 91 -3.64 -6.93 10.35
CA GLY A 91 -4.82 -7.61 10.87
C GLY A 91 -5.76 -8.10 9.79
N GLY A 92 -5.42 -7.90 8.53
CA GLY A 92 -6.17 -8.38 7.38
C GLY A 92 -6.49 -7.26 6.40
N LEU A 93 -6.05 -7.43 5.15
CA LEU A 93 -6.30 -6.44 4.10
C LEU A 93 -7.78 -6.35 3.72
N SER A 94 -8.57 -7.37 4.07
CA SER A 94 -10.02 -7.32 3.85
C SER A 94 -10.74 -6.37 4.81
N LYS A 95 -10.08 -5.96 5.88
CA LYS A 95 -10.66 -5.01 6.83
C LYS A 95 -10.58 -3.58 6.29
N PRO A 96 -11.57 -2.73 6.61
CA PRO A 96 -11.57 -1.34 6.16
C PRO A 96 -10.31 -0.59 6.63
N ASN A 97 -9.82 0.31 5.79
CA ASN A 97 -8.74 1.24 6.13
C ASN A 97 -7.39 0.60 6.48
N THR A 98 -7.13 -0.60 5.96
CA THR A 98 -5.85 -1.27 6.17
C THR A 98 -4.91 -1.11 4.99
N GLY A 99 -5.39 -1.40 3.80
CA GLY A 99 -4.59 -1.29 2.60
C GLY A 99 -5.08 -2.20 1.49
N VAL A 100 -4.32 -2.24 0.41
CA VAL A 100 -4.62 -3.06 -0.75
C VAL A 100 -3.32 -3.59 -1.34
N MET A 101 -3.39 -4.76 -1.97
CA MET A 101 -2.25 -5.40 -2.61
C MET A 101 -2.65 -5.83 -4.01
N PHE A 102 -1.84 -5.45 -5.00
CA PHE A 102 -2.03 -5.86 -6.39
C PHE A 102 -0.80 -6.66 -6.82
N CYS A 103 -1.02 -7.72 -7.56
CA CYS A 103 0.06 -8.53 -8.11
C CYS A 103 -0.12 -8.64 -9.61
N LEU A 104 0.92 -8.30 -10.36
CA LEU A 104 0.89 -8.26 -11.81
C LEU A 104 2.03 -9.11 -12.34
N PRO A 105 1.81 -9.90 -13.41
CA PRO A 105 2.91 -10.61 -14.03
C PRO A 105 3.85 -9.63 -14.72
N LEU A 106 5.16 -9.86 -14.57
CA LEU A 106 6.18 -9.09 -15.27
C LEU A 106 6.55 -9.82 -16.55
N LEU A 107 6.32 -9.17 -17.69
CA LEU A 107 6.71 -9.73 -18.98
C LEU A 107 8.21 -9.73 -19.16
N SER A 108 8.88 -8.69 -18.66
CA SER A 108 10.35 -8.59 -18.71
C SER A 108 10.80 -7.60 -17.65
N HIS A 109 12.07 -7.67 -17.31
CA HIS A 109 12.68 -6.72 -16.40
C HIS A 109 14.16 -6.57 -16.75
N GLU A 110 14.71 -5.45 -16.35
CA GLU A 110 16.12 -5.14 -16.52
C GLU A 110 16.59 -4.35 -15.32
N GLY A 111 17.75 -4.67 -14.81
CA GLY A 111 18.30 -3.95 -13.67
C GLY A 111 17.94 -4.51 -12.30
N LEU A 112 17.18 -5.59 -12.24
CA LEU A 112 16.91 -6.29 -10.97
C LEU A 112 18.14 -7.12 -10.59
N LYS A 113 18.52 -7.01 -9.34
CA LYS A 113 19.70 -7.70 -8.82
C LYS A 113 19.37 -8.69 -7.72
#